data_bef680b56ba9726a15c49eb5a4baef48
#
_entry.id   bef680b56ba9726a15c49eb5a4baef48
#
_cell.length_a   1.000
_cell.length_b   1.000
_cell.length_c   1.000
_cell.angle_alpha   90.00
_cell.angle_beta   90.00
_cell.angle_gamma   90.00
#
_symmetry.space_group_name_H-M   'P 1'
#
loop_
_entity.id
_entity.type
_entity.pdbx_description
1 polymer ?
#
loop_
_entity_poly.entity_id
_entity_poly.type
_entity_poly.pdbx_seq_one_letter_code
_entity_poly.pdbx_strand_id
1 'polypeptide(L)'
;MRGASVIQKKGDHLSIKIAMAAFLVVIAAFSAIAAGSYVNVVGPYNATIHDNGSIYLGKVGPGQTFYITISSTAFNRTGYPINRGWNELEATGVQSGWVVQNSSLYTPTLSVSIKPSPYALNGTYSFDVTAINIGNYSKLGSVRFRAYVNVTPNVFKLNVSPRSIDVGSGEPANLYISINNTGVSDNPFSISLRGLPAWNTTENVFALHDTKKVFLYPVYELTPGIYHLDVHVDSIASPLVYKDNNVTLVVKQSILNDYSAIGQGTMLFPVVNAPAYAVMYLISLIFRK
;
A
#
# COMPACT_ATOMS: atom_id res chain seq x y z
N MET A 1 -27.59 47.84 75.21
CA MET A 1 -27.80 46.68 74.37
C MET A 1 -27.14 46.94 73.04
N ARG A 2 -25.87 46.60 72.89
CA ARG A 2 -25.15 46.52 71.63
C ARG A 2 -23.93 45.58 71.83
N GLY A 3 -23.99 44.40 71.26
CA GLY A 3 -22.88 43.48 71.35
C GLY A 3 -23.23 42.10 70.85
N ALA A 4 -23.46 41.91 69.56
CA ALA A 4 -23.47 40.58 68.88
C ALA A 4 -23.52 40.73 67.40
N SER A 5 -22.40 41.12 66.66
CA SER A 5 -22.39 40.99 65.23
C SER A 5 -20.96 40.96 64.62
N VAL A 6 -19.89 40.72 65.37
CA VAL A 6 -18.51 40.82 64.79
C VAL A 6 -17.84 39.44 64.64
N ILE A 7 -18.36 38.35 65.20
CA ILE A 7 -17.66 37.03 65.21
C ILE A 7 -18.00 36.16 63.99
N GLN A 8 -19.08 36.38 63.27
CA GLN A 8 -19.53 35.49 62.18
C GLN A 8 -18.77 35.70 60.85
N LYS A 9 -18.16 36.87 60.63
CA LYS A 9 -17.51 37.23 59.35
C LYS A 9 -16.08 36.66 59.17
N LYS A 10 -15.44 36.15 60.27
CA LYS A 10 -14.06 35.68 60.21
C LYS A 10 -13.96 34.16 59.91
N GLY A 11 -15.04 33.40 60.09
CA GLY A 11 -15.09 31.95 59.84
C GLY A 11 -15.27 31.63 58.34
N ASP A 12 -16.03 32.47 57.63
CA ASP A 12 -16.35 32.21 56.21
C ASP A 12 -15.12 32.37 55.27
N HIS A 13 -14.23 33.31 55.61
CA HIS A 13 -12.97 33.51 54.83
C HIS A 13 -11.96 32.40 55.02
N LEU A 14 -11.96 31.72 56.16
CA LEU A 14 -11.03 30.61 56.43
C LEU A 14 -11.52 29.33 55.72
N SER A 15 -12.80 29.04 55.70
CA SER A 15 -13.40 27.90 55.01
C SER A 15 -13.26 28.02 53.48
N ILE A 16 -13.41 29.23 52.91
CA ILE A 16 -13.20 29.48 51.48
C ILE A 16 -11.72 29.28 51.09
N LYS A 17 -10.77 29.72 51.93
CA LYS A 17 -9.34 29.54 51.66
C LYS A 17 -8.94 28.05 51.73
N ILE A 18 -9.49 27.28 52.66
CA ILE A 18 -9.25 25.84 52.78
C ILE A 18 -9.86 25.11 51.58
N ALA A 19 -11.09 25.46 51.17
CA ALA A 19 -11.73 24.87 50.00
C ALA A 19 -10.96 25.17 48.69
N MET A 20 -10.46 26.41 48.52
CA MET A 20 -9.66 26.81 47.38
C MET A 20 -8.29 26.13 47.35
N ALA A 21 -7.64 25.92 48.52
CA ALA A 21 -6.38 25.19 48.61
C ALA A 21 -6.59 23.69 48.32
N ALA A 22 -7.68 23.09 48.83
CA ALA A 22 -8.03 21.70 48.51
C ALA A 22 -8.34 21.50 47.00
N PHE A 23 -9.03 22.45 46.36
CA PHE A 23 -9.33 22.44 44.94
C PHE A 23 -8.08 22.59 44.08
N LEU A 24 -7.12 23.45 44.46
CA LEU A 24 -5.79 23.56 43.82
C LEU A 24 -4.95 22.31 43.95
N VAL A 25 -5.00 21.62 45.11
CA VAL A 25 -4.30 20.35 45.30
C VAL A 25 -4.92 19.23 44.43
N VAL A 26 -6.23 19.21 44.29
CA VAL A 26 -6.95 18.26 43.40
C VAL A 26 -6.57 18.53 41.91
N ILE A 27 -6.55 19.81 41.50
CA ILE A 27 -6.13 20.15 40.12
C ILE A 27 -4.65 19.77 39.88
N ALA A 28 -3.76 20.00 40.86
CA ALA A 28 -2.36 19.61 40.75
C ALA A 28 -2.16 18.09 40.73
N ALA A 29 -3.02 17.33 41.41
CA ALA A 29 -3.01 15.87 41.37
C ALA A 29 -3.50 15.30 40.03
N PHE A 30 -4.43 15.99 39.35
CA PHE A 30 -4.84 15.58 37.99
C PHE A 30 -3.84 15.94 36.89
N SER A 31 -2.91 16.85 37.13
CA SER A 31 -1.86 17.22 36.14
C SER A 31 -0.64 16.31 36.19
N ALA A 32 -0.53 15.41 37.13
CA ALA A 32 0.47 14.36 37.14
C ALA A 32 -0.02 13.14 36.31
N ILE A 33 -0.48 13.37 35.09
CA ILE A 33 -0.51 12.32 34.06
C ILE A 33 0.95 12.00 33.84
N ALA A 34 1.41 10.88 34.41
CA ALA A 34 2.74 10.37 34.18
C ALA A 34 2.93 10.31 32.65
N ALA A 35 3.84 11.10 32.12
CA ALA A 35 4.27 10.98 30.74
C ALA A 35 4.80 9.55 30.60
N GLY A 36 3.94 8.64 30.16
CA GLY A 36 4.26 7.23 29.96
C GLY A 36 5.28 7.13 28.82
N SER A 37 6.07 6.10 28.84
CA SER A 37 6.94 5.77 27.71
C SER A 37 6.07 5.64 26.45
N TYR A 38 6.62 6.09 25.32
CA TYR A 38 5.95 6.00 24.03
C TYR A 38 6.92 5.52 22.95
N VAL A 39 6.37 5.02 21.86
CA VAL A 39 7.11 4.62 20.67
C VAL A 39 6.73 5.49 19.49
N ASN A 40 7.69 5.80 18.64
CA ASN A 40 7.46 6.44 17.37
C ASN A 40 7.46 5.39 16.27
N VAL A 41 6.28 5.08 15.75
CA VAL A 41 6.09 4.26 14.56
C VAL A 41 6.48 5.12 13.36
N VAL A 42 7.34 4.59 12.48
CA VAL A 42 7.82 5.24 11.27
C VAL A 42 7.35 4.52 10.00
N GLY A 43 6.76 3.36 10.15
CA GLY A 43 6.17 2.58 9.06
C GLY A 43 5.07 1.63 9.55
N PRO A 44 4.01 1.42 8.74
CA PRO A 44 3.71 1.98 7.42
C PRO A 44 3.32 3.47 7.44
N TYR A 45 2.87 4.01 8.58
CA TYR A 45 2.51 5.41 8.79
C TYR A 45 3.21 5.96 10.02
N ASN A 46 3.53 7.24 10.00
CA ASN A 46 4.11 7.92 11.16
C ASN A 46 3.06 8.09 12.25
N ALA A 47 3.34 7.58 13.45
CA ALA A 47 2.48 7.71 14.61
C ALA A 47 3.29 7.67 15.91
N THR A 48 2.85 8.43 16.92
CA THR A 48 3.35 8.31 18.29
C THR A 48 2.33 7.54 19.12
N ILE A 49 2.75 6.44 19.74
CA ILE A 49 1.86 5.54 20.46
C ILE A 49 2.36 5.38 21.89
N HIS A 50 1.49 5.65 22.85
CA HIS A 50 1.74 5.42 24.28
C HIS A 50 1.47 3.96 24.65
N ASP A 51 1.94 3.58 25.82
CA ASP A 51 1.64 2.26 26.39
C ASP A 51 0.13 2.03 26.48
N ASN A 52 -0.31 0.82 26.14
CA ASN A 52 -1.71 0.41 25.97
C ASN A 52 -2.50 1.20 24.90
N GLY A 53 -1.81 1.95 24.04
CA GLY A 53 -2.42 2.61 22.90
C GLY A 53 -2.80 1.65 21.77
N SER A 54 -3.31 2.20 20.67
CA SER A 54 -3.65 1.40 19.49
C SER A 54 -3.33 2.12 18.19
N ILE A 55 -3.12 1.34 17.12
CA ILE A 55 -2.89 1.84 15.76
C ILE A 55 -3.69 1.02 14.75
N TYR A 56 -4.30 1.70 13.79
CA TYR A 56 -4.86 1.06 12.61
C TYR A 56 -3.88 1.16 11.46
N LEU A 57 -3.42 -0.01 10.96
CA LEU A 57 -2.37 -0.09 9.94
C LEU A 57 -2.91 0.10 8.51
N GLY A 58 -4.19 -0.22 8.28
CA GLY A 58 -4.79 -0.16 6.96
C GLY A 58 -5.18 -1.54 6.41
N LYS A 59 -5.12 -1.69 5.06
CA LYS A 59 -5.52 -2.91 4.36
C LYS A 59 -4.31 -3.73 3.95
N VAL A 60 -4.44 -5.06 4.02
CA VAL A 60 -3.44 -6.01 3.50
C VAL A 60 -4.15 -7.15 2.79
N GLY A 61 -3.56 -7.66 1.71
CA GLY A 61 -4.06 -8.86 1.03
C GLY A 61 -3.72 -10.14 1.79
N PRO A 62 -4.57 -11.18 1.69
CA PRO A 62 -4.19 -12.51 2.18
C PRO A 62 -2.85 -12.92 1.59
N GLY A 63 -1.93 -13.45 2.41
CA GLY A 63 -0.59 -13.85 1.98
C GLY A 63 0.42 -12.75 1.70
N GLN A 64 0.04 -11.48 1.77
CA GLN A 64 0.98 -10.36 1.60
C GLN A 64 1.70 -10.03 2.90
N THR A 65 3.00 -9.79 2.83
CA THR A 65 3.79 -9.39 4.00
C THR A 65 3.71 -7.88 4.20
N PHE A 66 3.46 -7.45 5.42
CA PHE A 66 3.56 -6.04 5.81
C PHE A 66 4.48 -5.88 7.01
N TYR A 67 4.93 -4.66 7.24
CA TYR A 67 5.91 -4.33 8.27
C TYR A 67 5.36 -3.27 9.21
N ILE A 68 5.69 -3.42 10.50
CA ILE A 68 5.56 -2.36 11.49
C ILE A 68 6.97 -1.98 11.89
N THR A 69 7.34 -0.73 11.65
CA THR A 69 8.68 -0.24 11.90
C THR A 69 8.62 0.89 12.91
N ILE A 70 9.46 0.82 13.94
CA ILE A 70 9.59 1.87 14.95
C ILE A 70 11.01 2.44 14.95
N SER A 71 11.15 3.69 15.40
CA SER A 71 12.44 4.25 15.75
C SER A 71 12.98 3.56 17.01
N SER A 72 14.26 3.21 17.02
CA SER A 72 14.93 2.71 18.23
C SER A 72 15.14 3.79 19.29
N THR A 73 14.95 5.08 18.95
CA THR A 73 15.04 6.18 19.90
C THR A 73 13.84 6.16 20.82
N ALA A 74 14.09 6.02 22.11
CA ALA A 74 13.10 6.19 23.16
C ALA A 74 13.21 7.59 23.77
N PHE A 75 12.17 7.99 24.50
CA PHE A 75 12.19 9.24 25.24
C PHE A 75 11.92 8.96 26.70
N ASN A 76 12.69 9.57 27.59
CA ASN A 76 12.45 9.48 29.01
C ASN A 76 11.23 10.33 29.40
N ARG A 77 10.80 10.24 30.67
CA ARG A 77 9.65 10.99 31.21
C ARG A 77 9.81 12.51 31.10
N THR A 78 11.02 13.00 30.92
CA THR A 78 11.34 14.43 30.78
C THR A 78 11.49 14.85 29.33
N GLY A 79 11.23 13.94 28.37
CA GLY A 79 11.29 14.20 26.94
C GLY A 79 12.68 14.18 26.32
N TYR A 80 13.73 13.80 27.08
CA TYR A 80 15.07 13.65 26.52
C TYR A 80 15.20 12.34 25.73
N PRO A 81 15.78 12.39 24.51
CA PRO A 81 15.98 11.22 23.70
C PRO A 81 17.03 10.28 24.29
N ILE A 82 16.74 8.99 24.28
CA ILE A 82 17.65 7.90 24.63
C ILE A 82 17.91 7.15 23.34
N ASN A 83 19.10 7.33 22.76
CA ASN A 83 19.50 6.64 21.55
C ASN A 83 19.55 5.12 21.82
N ARG A 84 18.97 4.32 20.91
CA ARG A 84 18.81 2.86 21.06
C ARG A 84 18.12 2.46 22.37
N GLY A 85 17.17 3.28 22.82
CA GLY A 85 16.36 2.98 24.01
C GLY A 85 15.45 1.77 23.80
N TRP A 86 14.92 1.59 22.61
CA TRP A 86 14.27 0.35 22.18
C TRP A 86 15.28 -0.51 21.42
N ASN A 87 15.38 -1.80 21.73
CA ASN A 87 16.35 -2.71 21.13
C ASN A 87 15.73 -4.02 20.63
N GLU A 88 14.43 -4.23 20.84
CA GLU A 88 13.64 -5.31 20.27
C GLU A 88 12.21 -4.84 19.99
N LEU A 89 11.62 -5.36 18.94
CA LEU A 89 10.21 -5.23 18.61
C LEU A 89 9.64 -6.61 18.31
N GLU A 90 8.61 -7.00 19.02
CA GLU A 90 7.92 -8.29 18.84
C GLU A 90 6.42 -8.12 18.64
N ALA A 91 5.80 -9.06 17.92
CA ALA A 91 4.36 -9.15 17.78
C ALA A 91 3.85 -10.47 18.37
N THR A 92 2.80 -10.36 19.19
CA THR A 92 2.19 -11.50 19.90
C THR A 92 0.67 -11.49 19.73
N GLY A 93 0.02 -12.62 19.97
CA GLY A 93 -1.44 -12.73 19.81
C GLY A 93 -1.90 -12.63 18.35
N VAL A 94 -1.02 -12.90 17.41
CA VAL A 94 -1.33 -12.94 15.98
C VAL A 94 -2.19 -14.16 15.67
N GLN A 95 -3.09 -14.04 14.71
CA GLN A 95 -3.99 -15.11 14.29
C GLN A 95 -3.23 -16.38 13.91
N SER A 96 -3.76 -17.53 14.29
CA SER A 96 -3.21 -18.83 13.94
C SER A 96 -3.04 -18.97 12.41
N GLY A 97 -1.93 -19.57 11.99
CA GLY A 97 -1.57 -19.74 10.58
C GLY A 97 -0.95 -18.50 9.90
N TRP A 98 -0.77 -17.39 10.63
CA TRP A 98 0.02 -16.25 10.17
C TRP A 98 1.50 -16.45 10.53
N VAL A 99 2.38 -15.90 9.70
CA VAL A 99 3.83 -15.95 9.95
C VAL A 99 4.26 -14.61 10.51
N VAL A 100 5.01 -14.64 11.61
CA VAL A 100 5.58 -13.46 12.27
C VAL A 100 7.09 -13.62 12.34
N GLN A 101 7.81 -12.55 12.04
CA GLN A 101 9.24 -12.45 12.27
C GLN A 101 9.51 -11.19 13.07
N ASN A 102 9.98 -11.35 14.30
CA ASN A 102 10.35 -10.26 15.18
C ASN A 102 11.57 -9.50 14.66
N SER A 103 11.82 -8.32 15.19
CA SER A 103 12.95 -7.48 14.76
C SER A 103 14.30 -8.14 15.12
N SER A 104 15.33 -7.78 14.36
CA SER A 104 16.71 -8.00 14.80
C SER A 104 17.01 -7.10 15.99
N LEU A 105 17.86 -7.60 16.89
CA LEU A 105 18.25 -6.85 18.10
C LEU A 105 19.18 -5.68 17.76
N TYR A 106 19.06 -4.59 18.50
CA TYR A 106 19.97 -3.44 18.49
C TYR A 106 20.12 -2.73 17.14
N THR A 107 19.16 -2.85 16.25
CA THR A 107 19.16 -2.12 14.97
C THR A 107 18.70 -0.66 15.14
N PRO A 108 19.15 0.28 14.29
CA PRO A 108 18.70 1.68 14.34
C PRO A 108 17.20 1.87 14.16
N THR A 109 16.58 1.01 13.38
CA THR A 109 15.13 0.88 13.22
C THR A 109 14.74 -0.56 13.51
N LEU A 110 13.70 -0.75 14.30
CA LEU A 110 13.18 -2.06 14.67
C LEU A 110 11.95 -2.35 13.82
N SER A 111 11.95 -3.46 13.12
CA SER A 111 10.85 -3.82 12.22
C SER A 111 10.39 -5.24 12.47
N VAL A 112 9.10 -5.42 12.73
CA VAL A 112 8.44 -6.72 12.76
C VAL A 112 7.71 -6.95 11.44
N SER A 113 7.91 -8.12 10.83
CA SER A 113 7.19 -8.52 9.63
C SER A 113 6.07 -9.48 9.98
N ILE A 114 4.91 -9.30 9.35
CA ILE A 114 3.72 -10.12 9.58
C ILE A 114 3.13 -10.48 8.22
N LYS A 115 2.88 -11.78 8.03
CA LYS A 115 2.29 -12.31 6.81
C LYS A 115 1.02 -13.08 7.16
N PRO A 116 -0.17 -12.55 6.82
CA PRO A 116 -1.42 -13.30 6.92
C PRO A 116 -1.37 -14.62 6.12
N SER A 117 -2.17 -15.58 6.52
CA SER A 117 -2.37 -16.78 5.72
C SER A 117 -2.82 -16.40 4.29
N PRO A 118 -2.35 -17.11 3.23
CA PRO A 118 -2.84 -16.89 1.87
C PRO A 118 -4.36 -17.08 1.72
N TYR A 119 -4.98 -17.81 2.64
CA TYR A 119 -6.41 -18.07 2.68
C TYR A 119 -7.11 -17.35 3.84
N ALA A 120 -6.49 -16.33 4.40
CA ALA A 120 -7.11 -15.55 5.47
C ALA A 120 -8.44 -14.94 5.01
N LEU A 121 -9.47 -15.07 5.84
CA LEU A 121 -10.79 -14.52 5.55
C LEU A 121 -10.77 -13.00 5.63
N ASN A 122 -11.68 -12.37 4.88
CA ASN A 122 -11.89 -10.92 4.99
C ASN A 122 -12.31 -10.55 6.41
N GLY A 123 -11.68 -9.53 6.96
CA GLY A 123 -12.01 -9.04 8.29
C GLY A 123 -10.92 -8.19 8.91
N THR A 124 -11.26 -7.55 10.03
CA THR A 124 -10.30 -6.81 10.83
C THR A 124 -9.73 -7.72 11.90
N TYR A 125 -8.42 -7.82 11.92
CA TYR A 125 -7.66 -8.61 12.88
C TYR A 125 -6.86 -7.68 13.79
N SER A 126 -6.64 -8.12 15.02
CA SER A 126 -5.82 -7.38 15.98
C SER A 126 -4.77 -8.29 16.60
N PHE A 127 -3.65 -7.69 16.96
CA PHE A 127 -2.55 -8.33 17.66
C PHE A 127 -1.83 -7.28 18.49
N ASP A 128 -1.01 -7.73 19.43
CA ASP A 128 -0.25 -6.84 20.28
C ASP A 128 1.19 -6.72 19.78
N VAL A 129 1.73 -5.52 19.83
CA VAL A 129 3.11 -5.20 19.47
C VAL A 129 3.79 -4.62 20.70
N THR A 130 4.98 -5.13 21.04
CA THR A 130 5.74 -4.72 22.22
C THR A 130 7.12 -4.27 21.80
N ALA A 131 7.45 -3.02 22.12
CA ALA A 131 8.80 -2.49 22.07
C ALA A 131 9.49 -2.73 23.41
N ILE A 132 10.65 -3.35 23.39
CA ILE A 132 11.34 -3.83 24.58
C ILE A 132 12.70 -3.14 24.72
N ASN A 133 13.05 -2.73 25.94
CA ASN A 133 14.39 -2.35 26.34
C ASN A 133 15.03 -3.52 27.07
N ILE A 134 15.78 -4.37 26.36
CA ILE A 134 16.51 -5.50 26.94
C ILE A 134 17.62 -4.98 27.85
N GLY A 135 17.74 -5.58 29.06
CA GLY A 135 18.76 -5.19 30.05
C GLY A 135 18.35 -3.99 30.90
N ASN A 136 17.27 -3.31 30.56
CA ASN A 136 16.65 -2.21 31.32
C ASN A 136 17.64 -1.13 31.82
N TYR A 137 18.74 -0.89 31.08
CA TYR A 137 19.77 0.08 31.42
C TYR A 137 19.25 1.51 31.59
N SER A 138 18.17 1.84 30.90
CA SER A 138 17.54 3.17 30.94
C SER A 138 16.26 3.22 31.79
N LYS A 139 15.89 2.13 32.46
CA LYS A 139 14.63 1.97 33.22
C LYS A 139 13.37 2.31 32.41
N LEU A 140 13.42 2.09 31.09
CA LEU A 140 12.29 2.36 30.17
C LEU A 140 11.21 1.28 30.26
N GLY A 141 11.60 0.03 30.60
CA GLY A 141 10.69 -1.12 30.58
C GLY A 141 10.31 -1.54 29.16
N SER A 142 9.03 -1.68 28.94
CA SER A 142 8.44 -1.99 27.62
C SER A 142 7.24 -1.09 27.35
N VAL A 143 6.92 -0.91 26.06
CA VAL A 143 5.68 -0.27 25.61
C VAL A 143 4.92 -1.27 24.75
N ARG A 144 3.71 -1.59 25.17
CA ARG A 144 2.81 -2.50 24.44
C ARG A 144 1.66 -1.70 23.84
N PHE A 145 1.34 -1.96 22.58
CA PHE A 145 0.21 -1.36 21.91
C PHE A 145 -0.51 -2.38 21.04
N ARG A 146 -1.78 -2.12 20.76
CA ARG A 146 -2.61 -2.98 19.92
C ARG A 146 -2.63 -2.48 18.49
N ALA A 147 -2.26 -3.33 17.55
CA ALA A 147 -2.32 -3.07 16.13
C ALA A 147 -3.55 -3.72 15.50
N TYR A 148 -4.21 -3.00 14.60
CA TYR A 148 -5.35 -3.47 13.83
C TYR A 148 -5.00 -3.44 12.34
N VAL A 149 -5.36 -4.49 11.63
CA VAL A 149 -5.19 -4.59 10.17
C VAL A 149 -6.44 -5.19 9.54
N ASN A 150 -6.85 -4.66 8.40
CA ASN A 150 -7.99 -5.21 7.64
C ASN A 150 -7.46 -6.10 6.51
N VAL A 151 -7.68 -7.41 6.62
CA VAL A 151 -7.37 -8.37 5.56
C VAL A 151 -8.47 -8.34 4.51
N THR A 152 -8.10 -8.08 3.26
CA THR A 152 -9.04 -8.02 2.12
C THR A 152 -8.30 -8.20 0.79
N PRO A 153 -8.91 -8.86 -0.23
CA PRO A 153 -8.32 -8.89 -1.57
C PRO A 153 -8.35 -7.53 -2.28
N ASN A 154 -9.14 -6.56 -1.79
CA ASN A 154 -9.27 -5.23 -2.39
C ASN A 154 -8.19 -4.25 -1.92
N VAL A 155 -6.93 -4.59 -2.16
CA VAL A 155 -5.75 -3.79 -1.78
C VAL A 155 -5.16 -2.97 -2.91
N PHE A 156 -5.69 -3.07 -4.13
CA PHE A 156 -5.28 -2.21 -5.22
C PHE A 156 -6.46 -1.86 -6.15
N LYS A 157 -6.29 -0.79 -6.94
CA LYS A 157 -7.21 -0.41 -8.01
C LYS A 157 -6.49 -0.57 -9.34
N LEU A 158 -7.15 -1.21 -10.31
CA LEU A 158 -6.70 -1.37 -11.69
C LEU A 158 -7.49 -0.43 -12.59
N ASN A 159 -6.79 0.30 -13.43
CA ASN A 159 -7.40 1.05 -14.54
C ASN A 159 -6.59 0.83 -15.80
N VAL A 160 -7.29 0.51 -16.90
CA VAL A 160 -6.69 0.31 -18.21
C VAL A 160 -7.31 1.32 -19.19
N SER A 161 -6.48 1.98 -19.96
CA SER A 161 -6.91 3.03 -20.90
C SER A 161 -6.04 2.98 -22.18
N PRO A 162 -6.65 3.22 -23.33
CA PRO A 162 -8.09 3.35 -23.59
C PRO A 162 -8.81 1.99 -23.48
N ARG A 163 -10.14 1.99 -23.40
CA ARG A 163 -10.95 0.75 -23.36
C ARG A 163 -11.25 0.19 -24.76
N SER A 164 -11.06 1.00 -25.79
CA SER A 164 -11.15 0.59 -27.18
C SER A 164 -10.05 1.27 -27.97
N ILE A 165 -9.35 0.51 -28.77
CA ILE A 165 -8.24 0.97 -29.61
C ILE A 165 -8.47 0.46 -31.02
N ASP A 166 -8.36 1.35 -32.00
CA ASP A 166 -8.30 1.04 -33.41
C ASP A 166 -6.86 1.20 -33.90
N VAL A 167 -6.30 0.15 -34.49
CA VAL A 167 -4.94 0.15 -35.06
C VAL A 167 -4.92 -0.52 -36.43
N GLY A 168 -3.87 -0.24 -37.19
CA GLY A 168 -3.53 -1.01 -38.39
C GLY A 168 -2.94 -2.37 -38.06
N SER A 169 -2.99 -3.28 -39.02
CA SER A 169 -2.34 -4.58 -38.93
C SER A 169 -0.85 -4.40 -38.69
N GLY A 170 -0.33 -4.98 -37.61
CA GLY A 170 1.08 -4.85 -37.20
C GLY A 170 1.47 -3.55 -36.52
N GLU A 171 0.56 -2.58 -36.36
CA GLU A 171 0.82 -1.39 -35.56
C GLU A 171 0.68 -1.67 -34.04
N PRO A 172 1.52 -1.03 -33.21
CA PRO A 172 1.42 -1.21 -31.77
C PRO A 172 0.16 -0.54 -31.19
N ALA A 173 -0.69 -1.32 -30.54
CA ALA A 173 -1.77 -0.82 -29.70
C ALA A 173 -1.23 -0.55 -28.30
N ASN A 174 -1.13 0.70 -27.93
CA ASN A 174 -0.56 1.11 -26.64
C ASN A 174 -1.63 1.15 -25.54
N LEU A 175 -1.54 0.25 -24.58
CA LEU A 175 -2.37 0.21 -23.38
C LEU A 175 -1.64 0.88 -22.22
N TYR A 176 -2.29 1.84 -21.56
CA TYR A 176 -1.82 2.41 -20.30
C TYR A 176 -2.47 1.65 -19.14
N ILE A 177 -1.68 0.85 -18.46
CA ILE A 177 -2.11 0.07 -17.29
C ILE A 177 -1.70 0.82 -16.04
N SER A 178 -2.67 1.17 -15.21
CA SER A 178 -2.45 1.89 -13.96
C SER A 178 -2.84 1.02 -12.78
N ILE A 179 -1.86 0.71 -11.93
CA ILE A 179 -2.04 0.00 -10.66
C ILE A 179 -1.85 1.02 -9.53
N ASN A 180 -2.89 1.21 -8.74
CA ASN A 180 -2.83 2.02 -7.51
C ASN A 180 -2.90 1.08 -6.32
N ASN A 181 -1.75 0.84 -5.67
CA ASN A 181 -1.65 0.03 -4.46
C ASN A 181 -2.17 0.85 -3.28
N THR A 182 -3.29 0.44 -2.70
CA THR A 182 -3.95 1.06 -1.53
C THR A 182 -3.78 0.23 -0.27
N GLY A 183 -2.99 -0.84 -0.33
CA GLY A 183 -2.61 -1.67 0.81
C GLY A 183 -1.36 -1.15 1.52
N VAL A 184 -1.10 -1.68 2.71
CA VAL A 184 0.10 -1.36 3.52
C VAL A 184 1.31 -2.22 3.17
N SER A 185 1.15 -3.15 2.23
CA SER A 185 2.20 -4.05 1.75
C SER A 185 2.78 -3.52 0.44
N ASP A 186 4.08 -3.46 0.35
CA ASP A 186 4.78 -3.33 -0.92
C ASP A 186 4.60 -4.62 -1.70
N ASN A 187 4.13 -4.53 -2.95
CA ASN A 187 3.62 -5.72 -3.61
C ASN A 187 4.11 -5.83 -5.06
N PRO A 188 4.71 -6.98 -5.44
CA PRO A 188 4.92 -7.32 -6.83
C PRO A 188 3.61 -7.83 -7.44
N PHE A 189 3.27 -7.27 -8.61
CA PHE A 189 2.15 -7.67 -9.43
C PHE A 189 2.62 -8.32 -10.71
N SER A 190 1.89 -9.33 -11.16
CA SER A 190 2.01 -9.96 -12.46
C SER A 190 0.89 -9.44 -13.35
N ILE A 191 1.24 -8.99 -14.56
CA ILE A 191 0.29 -8.50 -15.56
C ILE A 191 0.31 -9.50 -16.71
N SER A 192 -0.83 -10.07 -17.04
CA SER A 192 -0.99 -10.94 -18.20
C SER A 192 -2.12 -10.44 -19.10
N LEU A 193 -1.94 -10.59 -20.40
CA LEU A 193 -2.92 -10.26 -21.40
C LEU A 193 -3.44 -11.54 -22.05
N ARG A 194 -4.75 -11.70 -22.10
CA ARG A 194 -5.43 -12.84 -22.73
C ARG A 194 -6.34 -12.33 -23.87
N GLY A 195 -6.63 -13.19 -24.82
CA GLY A 195 -7.57 -12.89 -25.91
C GLY A 195 -6.92 -12.65 -27.28
N LEU A 196 -5.58 -12.75 -27.39
CA LEU A 196 -4.87 -12.76 -28.67
C LEU A 196 -4.37 -14.17 -29.01
N PRO A 197 -4.45 -14.62 -30.29
CA PRO A 197 -4.10 -15.97 -30.68
C PRO A 197 -2.65 -16.38 -30.41
N ALA A 198 -1.72 -15.44 -30.55
CA ALA A 198 -0.27 -15.69 -30.46
C ALA A 198 0.42 -14.96 -29.31
N TRP A 199 -0.29 -14.22 -28.47
CA TRP A 199 0.28 -13.34 -27.48
C TRP A 199 -0.02 -13.82 -26.06
N ASN A 200 1.01 -14.24 -25.37
CA ASN A 200 0.91 -14.63 -23.95
C ASN A 200 2.15 -14.13 -23.22
N THR A 201 2.29 -12.81 -23.08
CA THR A 201 3.38 -12.20 -22.32
C THR A 201 2.89 -11.88 -20.93
N THR A 202 3.76 -12.17 -19.96
CA THR A 202 3.56 -11.79 -18.55
C THR A 202 4.64 -10.78 -18.18
N GLU A 203 4.24 -9.67 -17.60
CA GLU A 203 5.14 -8.64 -17.12
C GLU A 203 4.99 -8.47 -15.60
N ASN A 204 6.11 -8.40 -14.89
CA ASN A 204 6.11 -8.23 -13.44
C ASN A 204 6.44 -6.79 -13.07
N VAL A 205 5.65 -6.24 -12.17
CA VAL A 205 5.74 -4.86 -11.74
C VAL A 205 5.70 -4.75 -10.23
N PHE A 206 6.56 -3.91 -9.67
CA PHE A 206 6.60 -3.64 -8.24
C PHE A 206 5.92 -2.31 -7.91
N ALA A 207 4.93 -2.33 -7.02
CA ALA A 207 4.25 -1.14 -6.53
C ALA A 207 4.39 -1.03 -5.01
N LEU A 208 4.99 0.06 -4.56
CA LEU A 208 5.08 0.42 -3.15
C LEU A 208 3.67 0.69 -2.59
N HIS A 209 3.50 0.54 -1.28
CA HIS A 209 2.27 0.91 -0.60
C HIS A 209 1.93 2.40 -0.85
N ASP A 210 0.65 2.71 -0.89
CA ASP A 210 0.10 4.05 -1.17
C ASP A 210 0.65 4.73 -2.43
N THR A 211 1.13 3.94 -3.43
CA THR A 211 1.63 4.50 -4.69
C THR A 211 0.83 4.05 -5.90
N LYS A 212 0.81 4.92 -6.90
CA LYS A 212 0.25 4.64 -8.22
C LYS A 212 1.39 4.44 -9.22
N LYS A 213 1.37 3.30 -9.91
CA LYS A 213 2.25 3.01 -11.06
C LYS A 213 1.44 3.01 -12.34
N VAL A 214 2.02 3.57 -13.41
CA VAL A 214 1.45 3.57 -14.75
C VAL A 214 2.51 3.03 -15.69
N PHE A 215 2.12 2.05 -16.52
CA PHE A 215 2.99 1.48 -17.55
C PHE A 215 2.34 1.62 -18.89
N LEU A 216 3.19 1.70 -19.91
CA LEU A 216 2.82 1.52 -21.28
C LEU A 216 3.02 0.04 -21.65
N TYR A 217 1.95 -0.63 -22.06
CA TYR A 217 1.98 -2.02 -22.49
C TYR A 217 1.63 -2.07 -23.98
N PRO A 218 2.62 -2.25 -24.89
CA PRO A 218 2.36 -2.34 -26.32
C PRO A 218 1.82 -3.73 -26.66
N VAL A 219 0.75 -3.77 -27.45
CA VAL A 219 0.13 -4.99 -27.94
C VAL A 219 0.19 -4.98 -29.47
N TYR A 220 0.57 -6.09 -30.06
CA TYR A 220 0.69 -6.25 -31.52
C TYR A 220 -0.21 -7.38 -31.99
N GLU A 221 -0.95 -7.15 -33.07
CA GLU A 221 -1.72 -8.18 -33.78
C GLU A 221 -1.65 -7.94 -35.29
N LEU A 222 -1.37 -8.99 -36.04
CA LEU A 222 -1.19 -8.92 -37.49
C LEU A 222 -2.50 -9.21 -38.24
N THR A 223 -3.36 -10.00 -37.63
CA THR A 223 -4.60 -10.46 -38.28
C THR A 223 -5.70 -9.43 -38.09
N PRO A 224 -6.30 -8.91 -39.15
CA PRO A 224 -7.45 -8.01 -39.03
C PRO A 224 -8.63 -8.68 -38.31
N GLY A 225 -9.27 -7.94 -37.37
CA GLY A 225 -10.35 -8.47 -36.57
C GLY A 225 -10.69 -7.61 -35.37
N ILE A 226 -11.69 -8.06 -34.60
CA ILE A 226 -12.08 -7.46 -33.34
C ILE A 226 -11.71 -8.45 -32.25
N TYR A 227 -10.85 -8.01 -31.32
CA TYR A 227 -10.33 -8.82 -30.22
C TYR A 227 -10.82 -8.25 -28.90
N HIS A 228 -11.34 -9.12 -28.05
CA HIS A 228 -11.69 -8.80 -26.67
C HIS A 228 -10.54 -9.24 -25.77
N LEU A 229 -9.77 -8.27 -25.32
CA LEU A 229 -8.59 -8.49 -24.49
C LEU A 229 -9.01 -8.45 -23.03
N ASP A 230 -8.54 -9.43 -22.25
CA ASP A 230 -8.64 -9.45 -20.80
C ASP A 230 -7.27 -9.14 -20.20
N VAL A 231 -7.15 -7.97 -19.58
CA VAL A 231 -5.97 -7.56 -18.83
C VAL A 231 -6.12 -8.06 -17.40
N HIS A 232 -5.45 -9.16 -17.10
CA HIS A 232 -5.42 -9.79 -15.79
C HIS A 232 -4.21 -9.31 -15.00
N VAL A 233 -4.46 -8.79 -13.80
CA VAL A 233 -3.40 -8.34 -12.86
C VAL A 233 -3.60 -9.07 -11.55
N ASP A 234 -2.60 -9.82 -11.13
CA ASP A 234 -2.59 -10.55 -9.87
C ASP A 234 -1.38 -10.22 -9.01
N SER A 235 -1.53 -10.38 -7.69
CA SER A 235 -0.41 -10.24 -6.75
C SER A 235 0.40 -11.52 -6.73
N ILE A 236 1.71 -11.44 -6.98
CA ILE A 236 2.60 -12.61 -6.90
C ILE A 236 2.62 -13.21 -5.48
N ALA A 237 2.37 -12.39 -4.46
CA ALA A 237 2.35 -12.82 -3.07
C ALA A 237 1.01 -13.47 -2.64
N SER A 238 -0.06 -13.34 -3.45
CA SER A 238 -1.42 -13.74 -3.03
C SER A 238 -2.30 -14.13 -4.21
N PRO A 239 -2.73 -15.39 -4.30
CA PRO A 239 -3.60 -15.85 -5.39
C PRO A 239 -5.03 -15.28 -5.31
N LEU A 240 -5.41 -14.71 -4.17
CA LEU A 240 -6.74 -14.13 -3.96
C LEU A 240 -6.79 -12.63 -4.30
N VAL A 241 -5.65 -12.00 -4.55
CA VAL A 241 -5.54 -10.58 -4.85
C VAL A 241 -5.31 -10.40 -6.35
N TYR A 242 -6.39 -10.26 -7.10
CA TYR A 242 -6.34 -10.05 -8.55
C TYR A 242 -7.47 -9.11 -9.01
N LYS A 243 -7.33 -8.58 -10.20
CA LYS A 243 -8.36 -7.81 -10.92
C LYS A 243 -8.21 -8.01 -12.41
N ASP A 244 -9.36 -8.00 -13.08
CA ASP A 244 -9.49 -8.09 -14.52
C ASP A 244 -10.05 -6.78 -15.09
N ASN A 245 -9.64 -6.45 -16.31
CA ASN A 245 -10.19 -5.31 -17.05
C ASN A 245 -10.23 -5.62 -18.54
N ASN A 246 -11.38 -5.41 -19.16
CA ASN A 246 -11.59 -5.72 -20.57
C ASN A 246 -11.29 -4.51 -21.47
N VAL A 247 -10.62 -4.79 -22.59
CA VAL A 247 -10.28 -3.82 -23.63
C VAL A 247 -10.66 -4.40 -24.97
N THR A 248 -11.23 -3.59 -25.86
CA THR A 248 -11.51 -3.99 -27.23
C THR A 248 -10.40 -3.46 -28.15
N LEU A 249 -9.74 -4.37 -28.87
CA LEU A 249 -8.77 -4.05 -29.89
C LEU A 249 -9.39 -4.31 -31.27
N VAL A 250 -9.45 -3.30 -32.11
CA VAL A 250 -9.92 -3.40 -33.49
C VAL A 250 -8.71 -3.25 -34.42
N VAL A 251 -8.34 -4.34 -35.08
CA VAL A 251 -7.25 -4.35 -36.06
C VAL A 251 -7.86 -4.23 -37.46
N LYS A 252 -7.50 -3.15 -38.16
CA LYS A 252 -8.00 -2.84 -39.50
C LYS A 252 -6.91 -3.08 -40.54
N GLN A 253 -7.28 -3.74 -41.64
CA GLN A 253 -6.40 -3.82 -42.79
C GLN A 253 -6.54 -2.53 -43.60
N SER A 254 -5.43 -1.87 -43.85
CA SER A 254 -5.39 -0.67 -44.70
C SER A 254 -4.01 -0.57 -45.35
N ILE A 255 -3.97 -0.29 -46.63
CA ILE A 255 -2.71 -0.13 -47.39
C ILE A 255 -1.83 0.99 -46.75
N LEU A 256 -2.45 2.05 -46.24
CA LEU A 256 -1.75 3.14 -45.57
C LEU A 256 -1.14 2.72 -44.23
N ASN A 257 -1.90 1.94 -43.45
CA ASN A 257 -1.43 1.43 -42.14
C ASN A 257 -0.33 0.36 -42.33
N ASP A 258 -0.48 -0.50 -43.35
CA ASP A 258 0.54 -1.48 -43.73
C ASP A 258 1.87 -0.80 -44.09
N TYR A 259 1.79 0.34 -44.78
CA TYR A 259 2.99 1.13 -45.11
C TYR A 259 3.63 1.81 -43.89
N SER A 260 2.82 2.30 -42.95
CA SER A 260 3.33 2.87 -41.69
C SER A 260 3.95 1.81 -40.78
N ALA A 261 3.39 0.60 -40.75
CA ALA A 261 3.95 -0.54 -40.00
C ALA A 261 5.34 -0.97 -40.50
N ILE A 262 5.56 -0.94 -41.82
CA ILE A 262 6.90 -1.16 -42.43
C ILE A 262 7.88 -0.11 -41.94
N GLY A 263 7.48 1.16 -41.94
CA GLY A 263 8.31 2.28 -41.44
C GLY A 263 8.71 2.14 -39.96
N GLN A 264 7.94 1.39 -39.17
CA GLN A 264 8.21 1.08 -37.77
C GLN A 264 8.98 -0.23 -37.55
N GLY A 265 9.45 -0.88 -38.63
CA GLY A 265 10.26 -2.08 -38.57
C GLY A 265 9.48 -3.41 -38.48
N THR A 266 8.16 -3.39 -38.67
CA THR A 266 7.35 -4.61 -38.68
C THR A 266 7.48 -5.28 -40.06
N MET A 267 7.89 -6.56 -40.09
CA MET A 267 7.90 -7.35 -41.34
C MET A 267 6.48 -7.72 -41.73
N LEU A 268 6.05 -7.25 -42.91
CA LEU A 268 4.79 -7.69 -43.50
C LEU A 268 4.90 -9.10 -44.09
N PHE A 269 3.93 -9.97 -43.82
CA PHE A 269 3.85 -11.27 -44.44
C PHE A 269 3.53 -11.13 -45.92
N PRO A 270 4.03 -12.05 -46.81
CA PRO A 270 3.80 -11.99 -48.24
C PRO A 270 2.32 -11.91 -48.65
N VAL A 271 1.42 -12.48 -47.84
CA VAL A 271 -0.04 -12.49 -48.09
C VAL A 271 -0.63 -11.09 -48.00
N VAL A 272 -0.13 -10.24 -47.08
CA VAL A 272 -0.63 -8.86 -46.92
C VAL A 272 -0.15 -7.97 -48.09
N ASN A 273 0.98 -8.31 -48.70
CA ASN A 273 1.55 -7.60 -49.85
C ASN A 273 0.92 -8.02 -51.19
N ALA A 274 0.16 -9.11 -51.23
CA ALA A 274 -0.45 -9.61 -52.48
C ALA A 274 -1.24 -8.55 -53.25
N PRO A 275 -2.09 -7.72 -52.59
CA PRO A 275 -2.79 -6.63 -53.27
C PRO A 275 -1.85 -5.58 -53.87
N ALA A 276 -0.81 -5.20 -53.14
CA ALA A 276 0.18 -4.21 -53.60
C ALA A 276 0.99 -4.73 -54.83
N TYR A 277 1.36 -6.01 -54.80
CA TYR A 277 2.00 -6.64 -55.96
C TYR A 277 1.06 -6.74 -57.17
N ALA A 278 -0.24 -7.03 -56.95
CA ALA A 278 -1.22 -7.06 -58.01
C ALA A 278 -1.40 -5.68 -58.67
N VAL A 279 -1.46 -4.61 -57.91
CA VAL A 279 -1.54 -3.23 -58.40
C VAL A 279 -0.27 -2.86 -59.15
N MET A 280 0.91 -3.17 -58.62
CA MET A 280 2.20 -2.91 -59.30
C MET A 280 2.31 -3.68 -60.60
N TYR A 281 1.84 -4.94 -60.62
CA TYR A 281 1.81 -5.73 -61.83
C TYR A 281 0.89 -5.12 -62.90
N LEU A 282 -0.31 -4.66 -62.54
CA LEU A 282 -1.25 -3.96 -63.44
C LEU A 282 -0.66 -2.67 -63.98
N ILE A 283 0.01 -1.87 -63.14
CA ILE A 283 0.73 -0.66 -63.58
C ILE A 283 1.85 -1.02 -64.56
N SER A 284 2.60 -2.08 -64.30
CA SER A 284 3.68 -2.53 -65.18
C SER A 284 3.18 -2.97 -66.56
N LEU A 285 1.96 -3.54 -66.63
CA LEU A 285 1.35 -3.92 -67.91
C LEU A 285 0.93 -2.69 -68.72
N ILE A 286 0.55 -1.59 -68.13
CA ILE A 286 0.15 -0.34 -68.80
C ILE A 286 1.39 0.36 -69.42
N PHE A 287 2.53 0.30 -68.75
CA PHE A 287 3.78 0.93 -69.17
C PHE A 287 4.71 0.02 -70.01
N ARG A 288 4.27 -1.20 -70.23
CA ARG A 288 5.00 -2.15 -71.11
C ARG A 288 4.54 -1.99 -72.56
N LYS A 289 5.01 -0.90 -73.19
CA LYS A 289 4.95 -0.71 -74.67
C LYS A 289 6.38 -0.64 -75.19
#